data_e3e654935dbb11524f9955e22f6802cc
#
_entry.id   e3e654935dbb11524f9955e22f6802cc
#
_cell.length_a   1.000
_cell.length_b   1.000
_cell.length_c   1.000
_cell.angle_alpha   90.00
_cell.angle_beta   90.00
_cell.angle_gamma   90.00
#
_symmetry.space_group_name_H-M   'P 1'
#
loop_
_entity.id
_entity.type
_entity.pdbx_description
1 polymer ?
#
loop_
_entity_poly.entity_id
_entity_poly.type
_entity_poly.pdbx_seq_one_letter_code
_entity_poly.pdbx_strand_id
1 'polypeptide(L)'
;MNLGHCTRLIRTVTFAGLAAAPLLCAAQGTAWVSSEKDHAITLVDLKTMTVTGTIPTCKRPRHMQIAPDGKRLFVACAESNAADVIDIATRKSVARVPLGDDPEAFDFSADGKMLFVSAEDEGELLMIDSASGKTLKAVPVGKEPEGVKTSPDGKLVFVTSEVASLVHVIDVASAKVLKNVPVGKRPRRFAMTPDGSQLWVTNELGASVSVLSTKDFSVIDTIKLELKGARPADITPVGIAMSRDGKQAFVAMGRANHVAFVDVGSRKITDTVLVGKRAWHVALNKAETQLVVVNGLSDDVTIVDVAAAKAIKSVPVGRVPYMSVIIE
;
A
#
# COMPACT_ATOMS: atom_id res chain seq x y z
N MET A 1 -11.57 69.21 -60.30
CA MET A 1 -12.36 67.97 -60.25
C MET A 1 -11.41 66.78 -60.11
N ASN A 2 -11.24 66.29 -58.90
CA ASN A 2 -10.45 65.04 -58.69
C ASN A 2 -11.17 64.23 -57.66
N LEU A 3 -11.64 63.09 -58.11
CA LEU A 3 -12.33 62.08 -57.31
C LEU A 3 -11.28 61.17 -56.57
N GLY A 4 -11.25 61.25 -55.26
CA GLY A 4 -10.41 60.41 -54.44
C GLY A 4 -11.06 59.03 -54.22
N HIS A 5 -10.34 58.00 -54.60
CA HIS A 5 -10.70 56.61 -54.33
C HIS A 5 -10.29 56.22 -52.89
N CYS A 6 -11.28 55.85 -52.09
CA CYS A 6 -11.09 55.36 -50.75
C CYS A 6 -11.00 53.82 -50.77
N THR A 7 -9.81 53.25 -50.68
CA THR A 7 -9.58 51.78 -50.63
C THR A 7 -9.74 51.31 -49.20
N ARG A 8 -10.80 50.53 -48.94
CA ARG A 8 -10.97 49.82 -47.64
C ARG A 8 -10.10 48.60 -47.59
N LEU A 9 -9.13 48.57 -46.64
CA LEU A 9 -8.39 47.36 -46.28
C LEU A 9 -9.32 46.47 -45.43
N ILE A 10 -9.64 45.28 -45.91
CA ILE A 10 -10.27 44.21 -45.13
C ILE A 10 -9.15 43.42 -44.45
N ARG A 11 -9.04 43.53 -43.11
CA ARG A 11 -8.18 42.70 -42.31
C ARG A 11 -8.89 41.38 -42.04
N THR A 12 -8.39 40.29 -42.66
CA THR A 12 -8.80 38.94 -42.39
C THR A 12 -8.18 38.48 -41.07
N VAL A 13 -8.99 38.28 -40.06
CA VAL A 13 -8.56 37.66 -38.77
C VAL A 13 -8.65 36.15 -38.95
N THR A 14 -7.49 35.50 -39.02
CA THR A 14 -7.40 34.06 -39.02
C THR A 14 -7.50 33.55 -37.57
N PHE A 15 -8.57 32.90 -37.20
CA PHE A 15 -8.70 32.13 -35.96
C PHE A 15 -7.88 30.86 -36.10
N ALA A 16 -6.74 30.77 -35.38
CA ALA A 16 -6.04 29.52 -35.16
C ALA A 16 -6.84 28.71 -34.13
N GLY A 17 -7.56 27.71 -34.63
CA GLY A 17 -8.21 26.74 -33.76
C GLY A 17 -7.15 25.89 -33.04
N LEU A 18 -7.04 26.02 -31.72
CA LEU A 18 -6.33 25.06 -30.88
C LEU A 18 -7.11 23.73 -30.98
N ALA A 19 -6.58 22.79 -31.72
CA ALA A 19 -7.01 21.39 -31.64
C ALA A 19 -6.59 20.84 -30.28
N ALA A 20 -7.55 20.69 -29.38
CA ALA A 20 -7.37 19.91 -28.16
C ALA A 20 -7.05 18.46 -28.57
N ALA A 21 -5.79 18.05 -28.39
CA ALA A 21 -5.45 16.65 -28.54
C ALA A 21 -6.28 15.83 -27.54
N PRO A 22 -6.87 14.69 -27.94
CA PRO A 22 -7.55 13.82 -26.98
C PRO A 22 -6.50 13.38 -25.97
N LEU A 23 -6.72 13.71 -24.69
CA LEU A 23 -6.03 13.06 -23.58
C LEU A 23 -6.32 11.56 -23.73
N LEU A 24 -5.35 10.79 -24.18
CA LEU A 24 -5.38 9.35 -24.08
C LEU A 24 -5.59 9.04 -22.58
N CYS A 25 -6.82 8.64 -22.26
CA CYS A 25 -7.18 8.18 -20.93
C CYS A 25 -6.39 6.89 -20.71
N ALA A 26 -5.21 7.00 -20.07
CA ALA A 26 -4.44 5.84 -19.69
C ALA A 26 -5.34 4.91 -18.87
N ALA A 27 -5.21 3.60 -19.08
CA ALA A 27 -5.94 2.62 -18.30
C ALA A 27 -5.67 2.89 -16.81
N GLN A 28 -6.73 3.11 -16.04
CA GLN A 28 -6.59 3.45 -14.62
C GLN A 28 -6.39 2.20 -13.76
N GLY A 29 -6.41 1.01 -14.38
CA GLY A 29 -6.20 -0.27 -13.73
C GLY A 29 -7.41 -0.83 -13.00
N THR A 30 -7.21 -1.99 -12.40
CA THR A 30 -8.20 -2.69 -11.57
C THR A 30 -7.65 -2.87 -10.17
N ALA A 31 -8.37 -2.39 -9.16
CA ALA A 31 -8.04 -2.69 -7.77
C ALA A 31 -8.55 -4.10 -7.42
N TRP A 32 -7.65 -4.94 -6.97
CA TRP A 32 -7.92 -6.27 -6.44
C TRP A 32 -7.94 -6.17 -4.93
N VAL A 33 -9.08 -6.44 -4.31
CA VAL A 33 -9.32 -6.16 -2.88
C VAL A 33 -9.58 -7.48 -2.16
N SER A 34 -8.72 -7.87 -1.22
CA SER A 34 -8.92 -9.06 -0.37
C SER A 34 -10.02 -8.80 0.65
N SER A 35 -10.88 -9.80 0.88
CA SER A 35 -12.01 -9.75 1.84
C SER A 35 -11.95 -10.94 2.77
N GLU A 36 -11.60 -10.69 4.03
CA GLU A 36 -11.32 -11.76 5.01
C GLU A 36 -12.49 -12.71 5.22
N LYS A 37 -13.71 -12.17 5.32
CA LYS A 37 -14.89 -12.96 5.66
C LYS A 37 -15.57 -13.62 4.46
N ASP A 38 -15.24 -13.20 3.25
CA ASP A 38 -15.81 -13.80 2.04
C ASP A 38 -14.83 -14.76 1.35
N HIS A 39 -13.60 -14.84 1.86
CA HIS A 39 -12.56 -15.72 1.31
C HIS A 39 -12.36 -15.48 -0.20
N ALA A 40 -12.36 -14.22 -0.59
CA ALA A 40 -12.36 -13.81 -2.00
C ALA A 40 -11.59 -12.51 -2.21
N ILE A 41 -11.26 -12.26 -3.46
CA ILE A 41 -10.75 -10.98 -3.95
C ILE A 41 -11.83 -10.34 -4.80
N THR A 42 -12.24 -9.12 -4.48
CA THR A 42 -13.17 -8.32 -5.28
C THR A 42 -12.39 -7.47 -6.28
N LEU A 43 -12.82 -7.45 -7.54
CA LEU A 43 -12.21 -6.68 -8.61
C LEU A 43 -13.00 -5.39 -8.84
N VAL A 44 -12.35 -4.25 -8.66
CA VAL A 44 -12.93 -2.91 -8.88
C VAL A 44 -12.22 -2.23 -10.04
N ASP A 45 -12.94 -1.98 -11.13
CA ASP A 45 -12.43 -1.18 -12.24
C ASP A 45 -12.34 0.29 -11.82
N LEU A 46 -11.14 0.88 -11.91
CA LEU A 46 -10.89 2.24 -11.42
C LEU A 46 -11.38 3.33 -12.37
N LYS A 47 -11.67 3.00 -13.62
CA LYS A 47 -12.22 3.95 -14.58
C LYS A 47 -13.73 4.12 -14.39
N THR A 48 -14.45 3.02 -14.26
CA THR A 48 -15.91 3.03 -14.05
C THR A 48 -16.29 3.12 -12.59
N MET A 49 -15.34 2.82 -11.68
CA MET A 49 -15.54 2.73 -10.25
C MET A 49 -16.67 1.77 -9.88
N THR A 50 -16.62 0.58 -10.46
CA THR A 50 -17.61 -0.49 -10.27
C THR A 50 -16.93 -1.83 -10.06
N VAL A 51 -17.60 -2.73 -9.33
CA VAL A 51 -17.18 -4.11 -9.20
C VAL A 51 -17.39 -4.83 -10.54
N THR A 52 -16.33 -5.51 -11.01
CA THR A 52 -16.35 -6.27 -12.28
C THR A 52 -16.30 -7.78 -12.10
N GLY A 53 -16.07 -8.24 -10.88
CA GLY A 53 -16.04 -9.66 -10.57
C GLY A 53 -15.41 -9.96 -9.22
N THR A 54 -15.37 -11.26 -8.89
CA THR A 54 -14.72 -11.80 -7.69
C THR A 54 -13.90 -13.03 -8.04
N ILE A 55 -12.82 -13.25 -7.31
CA ILE A 55 -11.96 -14.43 -7.42
C ILE A 55 -11.99 -15.15 -6.06
N PRO A 56 -12.50 -16.39 -5.98
CA PRO A 56 -12.39 -17.18 -4.77
C PRO A 56 -10.92 -17.44 -4.42
N THR A 57 -10.59 -17.43 -3.13
CA THR A 57 -9.24 -17.72 -2.65
C THR A 57 -9.28 -18.56 -1.37
N CYS A 58 -8.17 -18.75 -0.68
CA CYS A 58 -8.11 -19.48 0.55
C CYS A 58 -8.72 -18.70 1.74
N LYS A 59 -8.82 -19.33 2.92
CA LYS A 59 -9.53 -18.76 4.08
C LYS A 59 -8.78 -17.58 4.69
N ARG A 60 -9.52 -16.50 4.96
CA ARG A 60 -9.03 -15.27 5.57
C ARG A 60 -7.89 -14.63 4.78
N PRO A 61 -8.14 -14.23 3.50
CA PRO A 61 -7.12 -13.55 2.69
C PRO A 61 -6.83 -12.16 3.25
N ARG A 62 -5.55 -11.87 3.46
CA ARG A 62 -5.05 -10.62 4.04
C ARG A 62 -4.06 -9.94 3.10
N HIS A 63 -2.78 -10.06 3.38
CA HIS A 63 -1.73 -9.43 2.59
C HIS A 63 -1.66 -9.99 1.16
N MET A 64 -1.45 -9.10 0.20
CA MET A 64 -1.32 -9.45 -1.22
C MET A 64 -0.14 -8.72 -1.85
N GLN A 65 0.62 -9.42 -2.67
CA GLN A 65 1.71 -8.80 -3.42
C GLN A 65 1.88 -9.46 -4.78
N ILE A 66 2.11 -8.63 -5.80
CA ILE A 66 2.47 -9.11 -7.14
C ILE A 66 3.91 -9.63 -7.07
N ALA A 67 4.13 -10.84 -7.55
CA ALA A 67 5.47 -11.41 -7.65
C ALA A 67 6.35 -10.57 -8.60
N PRO A 68 7.68 -10.58 -8.43
CA PRO A 68 8.59 -9.80 -9.27
C PRO A 68 8.49 -10.10 -10.77
N ASP A 69 7.94 -11.25 -11.15
CA ASP A 69 7.68 -11.61 -12.55
C ASP A 69 6.52 -10.83 -13.19
N GLY A 70 5.73 -10.09 -12.37
CA GLY A 70 4.57 -9.34 -12.81
C GLY A 70 3.37 -10.17 -13.28
N LYS A 71 3.42 -11.50 -13.15
CA LYS A 71 2.41 -12.42 -13.69
C LYS A 71 1.54 -13.09 -12.62
N ARG A 72 2.03 -13.16 -11.41
CA ARG A 72 1.39 -13.85 -10.30
C ARG A 72 1.11 -12.92 -9.14
N LEU A 73 -0.05 -13.07 -8.53
CA LEU A 73 -0.41 -12.45 -7.26
C LEU A 73 -0.35 -13.50 -6.17
N PHE A 74 0.41 -13.25 -5.13
CA PHE A 74 0.42 -14.05 -3.91
C PHE A 74 -0.52 -13.42 -2.89
N VAL A 75 -1.33 -14.24 -2.25
CA VAL A 75 -2.36 -13.83 -1.28
C VAL A 75 -2.14 -14.63 0.00
N ALA A 76 -1.64 -14.00 1.05
CA ALA A 76 -1.52 -14.65 2.36
C ALA A 76 -2.92 -14.90 2.94
N CYS A 77 -3.18 -16.13 3.32
CA CYS A 77 -4.44 -16.57 3.90
C CYS A 77 -4.19 -17.11 5.30
N ALA A 78 -4.50 -16.31 6.29
CA ALA A 78 -4.19 -16.54 7.68
C ALA A 78 -4.75 -17.88 8.21
N GLU A 79 -6.02 -18.17 7.98
CA GLU A 79 -6.65 -19.43 8.43
C GLU A 79 -6.29 -20.66 7.55
N SER A 80 -5.54 -20.46 6.48
CA SER A 80 -5.06 -21.55 5.63
C SER A 80 -3.56 -21.80 5.75
N ASN A 81 -2.85 -20.98 6.52
CA ASN A 81 -1.40 -21.06 6.74
C ASN A 81 -0.61 -21.12 5.42
N ALA A 82 -1.09 -20.44 4.38
CA ALA A 82 -0.56 -20.53 3.04
C ALA A 82 -0.80 -19.27 2.23
N ALA A 83 0.03 -19.04 1.20
CA ALA A 83 -0.32 -18.15 0.11
C ALA A 83 -1.10 -18.89 -0.97
N ASP A 84 -2.20 -18.32 -1.42
CA ASP A 84 -2.81 -18.67 -2.70
C ASP A 84 -2.09 -17.91 -3.80
N VAL A 85 -1.65 -18.61 -4.84
CA VAL A 85 -0.94 -18.03 -5.97
C VAL A 85 -1.89 -17.94 -7.15
N ILE A 86 -2.23 -16.71 -7.52
CA ILE A 86 -3.19 -16.44 -8.59
C ILE A 86 -2.46 -15.95 -9.83
N ASP A 87 -2.70 -16.61 -10.96
CA ASP A 87 -2.26 -16.11 -12.26
C ASP A 87 -3.12 -14.90 -12.65
N ILE A 88 -2.46 -13.76 -12.86
CA ILE A 88 -3.14 -12.47 -13.07
C ILE A 88 -3.94 -12.46 -14.37
N ALA A 89 -3.41 -13.06 -15.43
CA ALA A 89 -4.04 -13.05 -16.74
C ALA A 89 -5.31 -13.91 -16.79
N THR A 90 -5.27 -15.09 -16.17
CA THR A 90 -6.40 -16.03 -16.15
C THR A 90 -7.32 -15.85 -14.95
N ARG A 91 -6.88 -15.11 -13.92
CA ARG A 91 -7.59 -14.88 -12.65
C ARG A 91 -7.92 -16.19 -11.92
N LYS A 92 -7.06 -17.19 -12.03
CA LYS A 92 -7.22 -18.51 -11.40
C LYS A 92 -6.11 -18.77 -10.40
N SER A 93 -6.45 -19.44 -9.30
CA SER A 93 -5.48 -20.04 -8.40
C SER A 93 -4.73 -21.13 -9.16
N VAL A 94 -3.39 -21.08 -9.15
CA VAL A 94 -2.50 -22.01 -9.86
C VAL A 94 -1.60 -22.79 -8.92
N ALA A 95 -1.42 -22.32 -7.68
CA ALA A 95 -0.63 -23.00 -6.65
C ALA A 95 -1.02 -22.54 -5.24
N ARG A 96 -0.61 -23.32 -4.24
CA ARG A 96 -0.60 -22.90 -2.84
C ARG A 96 0.78 -23.13 -2.25
N VAL A 97 1.29 -22.10 -1.53
CA VAL A 97 2.63 -22.12 -0.94
C VAL A 97 2.46 -21.98 0.58
N PRO A 98 2.92 -22.96 1.39
CA PRO A 98 2.92 -22.84 2.85
C PRO A 98 3.66 -21.60 3.32
N LEU A 99 3.13 -20.87 4.33
CA LEU A 99 3.70 -19.62 4.85
C LEU A 99 3.96 -19.63 6.38
N GLY A 100 3.81 -20.76 7.06
CA GLY A 100 3.79 -20.81 8.53
C GLY A 100 2.42 -20.53 9.11
N ASP A 101 2.31 -20.44 10.44
CA ASP A 101 1.04 -20.28 11.13
C ASP A 101 0.64 -18.80 11.21
N ASP A 102 -0.64 -18.51 10.92
CA ASP A 102 -1.26 -17.18 10.86
C ASP A 102 -0.36 -16.12 10.16
N PRO A 103 -0.07 -16.28 8.85
CA PRO A 103 0.78 -15.35 8.12
C PRO A 103 0.11 -13.99 7.95
N GLU A 104 0.71 -12.92 8.51
CA GLU A 104 0.17 -11.56 8.48
C GLU A 104 0.59 -10.79 7.23
N ALA A 105 1.89 -10.77 6.96
CA ALA A 105 2.45 -10.11 5.78
C ALA A 105 3.68 -10.84 5.27
N PHE A 106 4.01 -10.54 4.03
CA PHE A 106 5.27 -11.00 3.43
C PHE A 106 5.83 -9.95 2.47
N ASP A 107 7.11 -10.10 2.16
CA ASP A 107 7.76 -9.40 1.04
C ASP A 107 8.65 -10.39 0.28
N PHE A 108 8.89 -10.12 -0.99
CA PHE A 108 9.78 -10.95 -1.82
C PHE A 108 11.24 -10.52 -1.68
N SER A 109 12.15 -11.48 -1.88
CA SER A 109 13.51 -11.13 -2.32
C SER A 109 13.46 -10.51 -3.72
N ALA A 110 14.47 -9.70 -4.05
CA ALA A 110 14.52 -8.99 -5.34
C ALA A 110 14.43 -9.90 -6.56
N ASP A 111 14.96 -11.13 -6.45
CA ASP A 111 14.89 -12.16 -7.50
C ASP A 111 13.62 -13.02 -7.47
N GLY A 112 12.73 -12.76 -6.50
CA GLY A 112 11.46 -13.47 -6.32
C GLY A 112 11.57 -14.91 -5.84
N LYS A 113 12.77 -15.40 -5.48
CA LYS A 113 12.97 -16.80 -5.07
C LYS A 113 12.68 -17.06 -3.62
N MET A 114 12.67 -16.02 -2.78
CA MET A 114 12.35 -16.14 -1.36
C MET A 114 11.16 -15.24 -1.02
N LEU A 115 10.40 -15.71 -0.03
CA LEU A 115 9.42 -14.93 0.72
C LEU A 115 9.95 -14.71 2.12
N PHE A 116 9.80 -13.51 2.62
CA PHE A 116 10.03 -13.14 4.00
C PHE A 116 8.66 -12.93 4.64
N VAL A 117 8.28 -13.80 5.57
CA VAL A 117 6.91 -13.89 6.10
C VAL A 117 6.90 -13.63 7.59
N SER A 118 6.06 -12.72 8.06
CA SER A 118 5.74 -12.59 9.49
C SER A 118 4.73 -13.65 9.88
N ALA A 119 5.17 -14.62 10.69
CA ALA A 119 4.34 -15.67 11.26
C ALA A 119 3.93 -15.25 12.68
N GLU A 120 2.66 -14.83 12.83
CA GLU A 120 2.20 -14.13 14.04
C GLU A 120 2.26 -15.03 15.26
N ASP A 121 1.70 -16.23 15.16
CA ASP A 121 1.61 -17.19 16.28
C ASP A 121 2.98 -17.73 16.71
N GLU A 122 3.92 -17.88 15.78
CA GLU A 122 5.27 -18.36 16.04
C GLU A 122 6.19 -17.26 16.59
N GLY A 123 5.87 -15.98 16.36
CA GLY A 123 6.71 -14.86 16.74
C GLY A 123 8.01 -14.77 15.93
N GLU A 124 7.98 -15.21 14.67
CA GLU A 124 9.14 -15.37 13.82
C GLU A 124 9.01 -14.67 12.47
N LEU A 125 10.13 -14.28 11.89
CA LEU A 125 10.28 -14.05 10.46
C LEU A 125 10.72 -15.35 9.81
N LEU A 126 9.88 -15.90 8.94
CA LEU A 126 10.21 -17.06 8.14
C LEU A 126 10.83 -16.62 6.81
N MET A 127 11.92 -17.27 6.42
CA MET A 127 12.53 -17.15 5.09
C MET A 127 12.17 -18.41 4.32
N ILE A 128 11.31 -18.29 3.31
CA ILE A 128 10.67 -19.41 2.63
C ILE A 128 11.08 -19.41 1.15
N ASP A 129 11.38 -20.58 0.59
CA ASP A 129 11.51 -20.76 -0.86
C ASP A 129 10.14 -20.55 -1.52
N SER A 130 10.03 -19.55 -2.39
CA SER A 130 8.75 -19.10 -2.95
C SER A 130 8.09 -20.10 -3.89
N ALA A 131 8.83 -21.08 -4.40
CA ALA A 131 8.32 -22.10 -5.30
C ALA A 131 7.80 -23.34 -4.55
N SER A 132 8.57 -23.80 -3.57
CA SER A 132 8.25 -25.04 -2.84
C SER A 132 7.52 -24.81 -1.51
N GLY A 133 7.56 -23.58 -0.96
CA GLY A 133 7.07 -23.29 0.38
C GLY A 133 7.93 -23.86 1.50
N LYS A 134 9.14 -24.33 1.18
CA LYS A 134 10.05 -24.84 2.21
C LYS A 134 10.62 -23.70 3.02
N THR A 135 10.46 -23.76 4.33
CA THR A 135 11.14 -22.85 5.26
C THR A 135 12.64 -23.12 5.24
N LEU A 136 13.42 -22.13 4.84
CA LEU A 136 14.88 -22.19 4.78
C LEU A 136 15.51 -21.76 6.08
N LYS A 137 14.94 -20.74 6.72
CA LYS A 137 15.37 -20.14 7.99
C LYS A 137 14.16 -19.61 8.74
N ALA A 138 14.26 -19.58 10.06
CA ALA A 138 13.35 -18.88 10.97
C ALA A 138 14.17 -17.97 11.88
N VAL A 139 13.71 -16.73 12.07
CA VAL A 139 14.39 -15.72 12.87
C VAL A 139 13.41 -15.21 13.93
N PRO A 140 13.65 -15.45 15.23
CA PRO A 140 12.80 -14.93 16.29
C PRO A 140 12.77 -13.40 16.28
N VAL A 141 11.57 -12.81 16.24
CA VAL A 141 11.34 -11.36 16.21
C VAL A 141 10.34 -10.89 17.27
N GLY A 142 10.01 -11.76 18.22
CA GLY A 142 9.08 -11.44 19.29
C GLY A 142 7.61 -11.62 18.90
N LYS A 143 6.72 -11.30 19.86
CA LYS A 143 5.29 -11.55 19.70
C LYS A 143 4.63 -10.58 18.74
N GLU A 144 3.65 -11.10 17.99
CA GLU A 144 2.84 -10.38 17.02
C GLU A 144 3.72 -9.63 15.99
N PRO A 145 4.55 -10.34 15.19
CA PRO A 145 5.20 -9.75 14.03
C PRO A 145 4.16 -9.46 12.95
N GLU A 146 4.22 -8.25 12.36
CA GLU A 146 3.15 -7.78 11.48
C GLU A 146 3.68 -7.34 10.10
N GLY A 147 4.32 -6.20 10.01
CA GLY A 147 4.84 -5.68 8.75
C GLY A 147 6.18 -6.29 8.38
N VAL A 148 6.37 -6.55 7.09
CA VAL A 148 7.65 -6.99 6.52
C VAL A 148 8.02 -6.07 5.36
N LYS A 149 9.30 -5.67 5.28
CA LYS A 149 9.83 -4.90 4.16
C LYS A 149 11.28 -5.24 3.86
N THR A 150 11.56 -5.56 2.61
CA THR A 150 12.91 -5.84 2.11
C THR A 150 13.58 -4.54 1.66
N SER A 151 14.87 -4.37 1.94
CA SER A 151 15.66 -3.27 1.40
C SER A 151 15.81 -3.39 -0.13
N PRO A 152 15.98 -2.28 -0.88
CA PRO A 152 16.09 -2.31 -2.34
C PRO A 152 17.26 -3.16 -2.87
N ASP A 153 18.34 -3.25 -2.08
CA ASP A 153 19.51 -4.09 -2.42
C ASP A 153 19.37 -5.56 -2.03
N GLY A 154 18.21 -5.92 -1.37
CA GLY A 154 17.89 -7.27 -0.96
C GLY A 154 18.72 -7.81 0.21
N LYS A 155 19.55 -6.98 0.85
CA LYS A 155 20.44 -7.46 1.93
C LYS A 155 19.79 -7.45 3.31
N LEU A 156 18.77 -6.63 3.50
CA LEU A 156 18.09 -6.45 4.78
C LEU A 156 16.60 -6.74 4.65
N VAL A 157 16.04 -7.25 5.74
CA VAL A 157 14.59 -7.31 5.95
C VAL A 157 14.25 -6.60 7.24
N PHE A 158 13.22 -5.76 7.19
CA PHE A 158 12.67 -5.06 8.33
C PHE A 158 11.35 -5.72 8.73
N VAL A 159 11.18 -5.97 10.03
CA VAL A 159 9.97 -6.59 10.58
C VAL A 159 9.49 -5.78 11.78
N THR A 160 8.19 -5.47 11.84
CA THR A 160 7.58 -4.87 13.03
C THR A 160 7.19 -5.95 14.03
N SER A 161 7.38 -5.69 15.33
CA SER A 161 6.82 -6.46 16.43
C SER A 161 5.89 -5.56 17.23
N GLU A 162 4.60 -5.87 17.22
CA GLU A 162 3.56 -5.02 17.79
C GLU A 162 3.71 -4.87 19.31
N VAL A 163 3.82 -6.01 20.00
CA VAL A 163 3.90 -6.06 21.48
C VAL A 163 5.16 -5.38 21.99
N ALA A 164 6.29 -5.61 21.33
CA ALA A 164 7.57 -5.04 21.73
C ALA A 164 7.74 -3.58 21.32
N SER A 165 6.90 -3.06 20.42
CA SER A 165 7.06 -1.72 19.81
C SER A 165 8.43 -1.53 19.16
N LEU A 166 8.85 -2.53 18.38
CA LEU A 166 10.16 -2.58 17.75
C LEU A 166 10.05 -2.74 16.22
N VAL A 167 11.08 -2.26 15.54
CA VAL A 167 11.46 -2.71 14.20
C VAL A 167 12.73 -3.53 14.33
N HIS A 168 12.69 -4.78 13.90
CA HIS A 168 13.85 -5.66 13.78
C HIS A 168 14.50 -5.44 12.42
N VAL A 169 15.82 -5.24 12.42
CA VAL A 169 16.64 -5.17 11.20
C VAL A 169 17.39 -6.48 11.08
N ILE A 170 17.14 -7.23 10.02
CA ILE A 170 17.64 -8.59 9.84
C ILE A 170 18.52 -8.64 8.59
N ASP A 171 19.73 -9.18 8.73
CA ASP A 171 20.61 -9.49 7.60
C ASP A 171 20.15 -10.78 6.92
N VAL A 172 19.84 -10.69 5.62
CA VAL A 172 19.28 -11.80 4.83
C VAL A 172 20.28 -12.96 4.73
N ALA A 173 21.56 -12.67 4.52
CA ALA A 173 22.57 -13.70 4.27
C ALA A 173 22.84 -14.56 5.51
N SER A 174 22.99 -13.92 6.67
CA SER A 174 23.26 -14.63 7.94
C SER A 174 22.00 -15.04 8.69
N ALA A 175 20.82 -14.52 8.32
CA ALA A 175 19.56 -14.67 9.04
C ALA A 175 19.68 -14.25 10.51
N LYS A 176 20.36 -13.13 10.78
CA LYS A 176 20.56 -12.61 12.14
C LYS A 176 19.94 -11.23 12.28
N VAL A 177 19.37 -10.99 13.46
CA VAL A 177 18.94 -9.66 13.86
C VAL A 177 20.19 -8.81 14.11
N LEU A 178 20.38 -7.75 13.33
CA LEU A 178 21.46 -6.79 13.47
C LEU A 178 21.14 -5.73 14.51
N LYS A 179 19.87 -5.30 14.56
CA LYS A 179 19.42 -4.22 15.43
C LYS A 179 17.94 -4.34 15.76
N ASN A 180 17.60 -3.99 16.98
CA ASN A 180 16.22 -3.79 17.43
C ASN A 180 16.03 -2.28 17.64
N VAL A 181 15.14 -1.68 16.85
CA VAL A 181 14.91 -0.22 16.86
C VAL A 181 13.60 0.08 17.56
N PRO A 182 13.61 0.74 18.75
CA PRO A 182 12.37 1.19 19.37
C PRO A 182 11.65 2.23 18.51
N VAL A 183 10.33 2.04 18.32
CA VAL A 183 9.45 2.93 17.59
C VAL A 183 8.20 3.25 18.40
N GLY A 184 7.18 3.86 17.80
CA GLY A 184 5.92 4.11 18.49
C GLY A 184 5.14 2.83 18.81
N LYS A 185 4.07 2.97 19.62
CA LYS A 185 3.28 1.81 20.10
C LYS A 185 2.54 1.11 18.97
N ARG A 186 2.64 -0.21 18.95
CA ARG A 186 2.00 -1.13 18.00
C ARG A 186 2.36 -0.78 16.55
N PRO A 187 3.65 -0.96 16.16
CA PRO A 187 4.07 -0.69 14.80
C PRO A 187 3.45 -1.69 13.81
N ARG A 188 2.98 -1.20 12.65
CA ARG A 188 2.22 -2.01 11.69
C ARG A 188 2.95 -2.14 10.35
N ARG A 189 2.77 -1.21 9.45
CA ARG A 189 3.18 -1.30 8.05
C ARG A 189 4.30 -0.33 7.72
N PHE A 190 4.98 -0.63 6.64
CA PHE A 190 6.11 0.12 6.15
C PHE A 190 5.83 0.82 4.82
N ALA A 191 6.42 2.00 4.65
CA ALA A 191 6.74 2.56 3.34
C ALA A 191 8.21 2.98 3.33
N MET A 192 8.87 2.82 2.18
CA MET A 192 10.27 3.21 2.01
C MET A 192 10.34 4.31 0.95
N THR A 193 11.22 5.29 1.16
CA THR A 193 11.50 6.29 0.13
C THR A 193 12.09 5.62 -1.11
N PRO A 194 11.84 6.13 -2.33
CA PRO A 194 12.33 5.50 -3.57
C PRO A 194 13.85 5.34 -3.65
N ASP A 195 14.59 6.25 -3.00
CA ASP A 195 16.04 6.17 -2.87
C ASP A 195 16.52 5.17 -1.81
N GLY A 196 15.58 4.55 -1.08
CA GLY A 196 15.86 3.60 -0.01
C GLY A 196 16.45 4.20 1.27
N SER A 197 16.57 5.53 1.37
CA SER A 197 17.27 6.19 2.48
C SER A 197 16.47 6.26 3.78
N GLN A 198 15.13 6.22 3.68
CA GLN A 198 14.24 6.29 4.85
C GLN A 198 13.21 5.16 4.82
N LEU A 199 12.94 4.61 6.00
CA LEU A 199 11.87 3.66 6.27
C LEU A 199 10.85 4.31 7.20
N TRP A 200 9.61 4.43 6.74
CA TRP A 200 8.48 4.99 7.47
C TRP A 200 7.64 3.86 8.05
N VAL A 201 7.30 3.96 9.32
CA VAL A 201 6.61 2.92 10.08
C VAL A 201 5.38 3.51 10.76
N THR A 202 4.20 2.99 10.46
CA THR A 202 2.96 3.39 11.16
C THR A 202 2.91 2.77 12.54
N ASN A 203 2.52 3.56 13.55
CA ASN A 203 2.38 3.14 14.94
C ASN A 203 0.91 3.24 15.35
N GLU A 204 0.18 2.11 15.29
CA GLU A 204 -1.28 2.08 15.40
C GLU A 204 -1.78 2.71 16.70
N LEU A 205 -1.24 2.32 17.85
CA LEU A 205 -1.62 2.85 19.16
C LEU A 205 -0.78 4.07 19.57
N GLY A 206 0.16 4.47 18.74
CA GLY A 206 0.98 5.66 18.92
C GLY A 206 0.44 6.91 18.23
N ALA A 207 -0.63 6.78 17.41
CA ALA A 207 -1.15 7.86 16.56
C ALA A 207 -0.02 8.60 15.80
N SER A 208 0.95 7.85 15.25
CA SER A 208 2.15 8.45 14.68
C SER A 208 2.76 7.58 13.57
N VAL A 209 3.74 8.16 12.87
CA VAL A 209 4.62 7.47 11.95
C VAL A 209 6.06 7.71 12.40
N SER A 210 6.81 6.64 12.68
CA SER A 210 8.25 6.74 12.93
C SER A 210 9.01 6.74 11.60
N VAL A 211 10.00 7.61 11.48
CA VAL A 211 10.88 7.71 10.30
C VAL A 211 12.28 7.25 10.71
N LEU A 212 12.76 6.18 10.09
CA LEU A 212 14.05 5.59 10.33
C LEU A 212 15.01 5.90 9.17
N SER A 213 16.27 6.19 9.51
CA SER A 213 17.38 6.15 8.54
C SER A 213 17.75 4.70 8.25
N THR A 214 17.83 4.31 7.00
CA THR A 214 18.27 2.95 6.62
C THR A 214 19.79 2.78 6.67
N LYS A 215 20.54 3.88 6.82
CA LYS A 215 22.01 3.87 6.88
C LYS A 215 22.53 3.38 8.22
N ASP A 216 21.94 3.84 9.32
CA ASP A 216 22.39 3.57 10.68
C ASP A 216 21.27 3.04 11.59
N PHE A 217 20.07 2.92 11.04
CA PHE A 217 18.85 2.44 11.71
C PHE A 217 18.46 3.31 12.91
N SER A 218 18.76 4.61 12.88
CA SER A 218 18.28 5.55 13.89
C SER A 218 16.88 6.05 13.55
N VAL A 219 16.07 6.31 14.57
CA VAL A 219 14.81 7.06 14.38
C VAL A 219 15.18 8.53 14.23
N ILE A 220 14.97 9.08 13.03
CA ILE A 220 15.32 10.46 12.68
C ILE A 220 14.16 11.42 12.93
N ASP A 221 12.92 10.89 13.01
CA ASP A 221 11.74 11.68 13.36
C ASP A 221 10.55 10.79 13.78
N THR A 222 9.56 11.42 14.42
CA THR A 222 8.26 10.81 14.72
C THR A 222 7.17 11.81 14.39
N ILE A 223 6.46 11.55 13.29
CA ILE A 223 5.36 12.39 12.79
C ILE A 223 4.12 12.07 13.60
N LYS A 224 3.63 13.02 14.39
CA LYS A 224 2.35 12.89 15.07
C LYS A 224 1.22 13.09 14.06
N LEU A 225 0.26 12.17 14.07
CA LEU A 225 -0.94 12.28 13.25
C LEU A 225 -2.03 12.94 14.08
N GLU A 226 -2.49 14.09 13.62
CA GLU A 226 -3.52 14.87 14.26
C GLU A 226 -4.68 15.12 13.28
N LEU A 227 -5.89 15.11 13.79
CA LEU A 227 -7.10 15.40 13.03
C LEU A 227 -8.02 16.25 13.89
N LYS A 228 -8.42 17.41 13.37
CA LYS A 228 -9.34 18.33 14.08
C LYS A 228 -10.64 17.61 14.44
N GLY A 229 -10.96 17.57 15.72
CA GLY A 229 -12.18 16.95 16.24
C GLY A 229 -12.07 15.45 16.54
N ALA A 230 -10.97 14.78 16.20
CA ALA A 230 -10.71 13.40 16.59
C ALA A 230 -9.90 13.34 17.89
N ARG A 231 -10.16 12.31 18.68
CA ARG A 231 -9.32 12.00 19.85
C ARG A 231 -8.06 11.26 19.37
N PRO A 232 -6.89 11.46 19.97
CA PRO A 232 -5.68 10.72 19.61
C PRO A 232 -5.85 9.20 19.62
N ALA A 233 -6.66 8.66 20.55
CA ALA A 233 -6.95 7.23 20.63
C ALA A 233 -7.80 6.67 19.46
N ASP A 234 -8.46 7.54 18.70
CA ASP A 234 -9.21 7.14 17.51
C ASP A 234 -8.34 7.18 16.23
N ILE A 235 -7.17 7.83 16.30
CA ILE A 235 -6.19 7.87 15.22
C ILE A 235 -5.31 6.62 15.34
N THR A 236 -5.63 5.61 14.54
CA THR A 236 -4.98 4.30 14.61
C THR A 236 -4.36 3.96 13.25
N PRO A 237 -3.20 4.56 12.88
CA PRO A 237 -2.62 4.40 11.56
C PRO A 237 -2.15 2.97 11.31
N VAL A 238 -2.48 2.44 10.11
CA VAL A 238 -2.07 1.09 9.68
C VAL A 238 -1.40 1.16 8.30
N GLY A 239 -2.18 1.22 7.22
CA GLY A 239 -1.64 1.25 5.87
C GLY A 239 -0.92 2.55 5.56
N ILE A 240 0.18 2.44 4.82
CA ILE A 240 0.96 3.58 4.34
C ILE A 240 1.46 3.28 2.93
N ALA A 241 1.38 4.27 2.06
CA ALA A 241 1.97 4.23 0.72
C ALA A 241 2.78 5.51 0.48
N MET A 242 3.75 5.44 -0.42
CA MET A 242 4.57 6.59 -0.80
C MET A 242 4.50 6.79 -2.31
N SER A 243 4.48 8.05 -2.76
CA SER A 243 4.54 8.39 -4.18
C SER A 243 5.90 7.98 -4.78
N ARG A 244 5.92 7.68 -6.07
CA ARG A 244 7.14 7.25 -6.77
C ARG A 244 8.23 8.31 -6.82
N ASP A 245 7.86 9.58 -6.75
CA ASP A 245 8.81 10.68 -6.65
C ASP A 245 9.32 10.91 -5.20
N GLY A 246 8.78 10.17 -4.24
CA GLY A 246 9.16 10.23 -2.83
C GLY A 246 8.76 11.52 -2.11
N LYS A 247 7.88 12.34 -2.70
CA LYS A 247 7.50 13.62 -2.11
C LYS A 247 6.28 13.56 -1.23
N GLN A 248 5.42 12.57 -1.41
CA GLN A 248 4.16 12.45 -0.69
C GLN A 248 3.99 11.03 -0.11
N ALA A 249 3.52 10.96 1.13
CA ALA A 249 3.08 9.72 1.75
C ALA A 249 1.59 9.79 2.08
N PHE A 250 0.91 8.64 2.02
CA PHE A 250 -0.52 8.50 2.29
C PHE A 250 -0.69 7.53 3.44
N VAL A 251 -1.33 7.95 4.52
CA VAL A 251 -1.47 7.17 5.75
C VAL A 251 -2.94 6.93 6.06
N ALA A 252 -3.36 5.68 6.08
CA ALA A 252 -4.69 5.30 6.55
C ALA A 252 -4.78 5.49 8.07
N MET A 253 -5.66 6.37 8.55
CA MET A 253 -5.76 6.77 9.95
C MET A 253 -6.70 5.87 10.79
N GLY A 254 -7.01 4.68 10.31
CA GLY A 254 -7.78 3.65 11.00
C GLY A 254 -9.16 4.12 11.48
N ARG A 255 -9.39 4.08 12.80
CA ARG A 255 -10.67 4.43 13.40
C ARG A 255 -11.08 5.90 13.24
N ALA A 256 -10.14 6.77 12.88
CA ALA A 256 -10.46 8.14 12.52
C ALA A 256 -11.18 8.25 11.16
N ASN A 257 -11.25 7.17 10.37
CA ASN A 257 -11.95 7.11 9.08
C ASN A 257 -11.45 8.13 8.05
N HIS A 258 -10.16 8.44 8.10
CA HIS A 258 -9.51 9.38 7.19
C HIS A 258 -8.25 8.75 6.60
N VAL A 259 -7.81 9.32 5.49
CA VAL A 259 -6.45 9.17 4.99
C VAL A 259 -5.74 10.53 5.11
N ALA A 260 -4.52 10.53 5.66
CA ALA A 260 -3.67 11.70 5.72
C ALA A 260 -2.72 11.73 4.51
N PHE A 261 -2.57 12.89 3.93
CA PHE A 261 -1.57 13.24 2.93
C PHE A 261 -0.42 13.92 3.66
N VAL A 262 0.77 13.40 3.54
CA VAL A 262 1.95 13.87 4.29
C VAL A 262 3.04 14.26 3.30
N ASP A 263 3.49 15.50 3.35
CA ASP A 263 4.68 15.94 2.61
C ASP A 263 5.93 15.32 3.25
N VAL A 264 6.70 14.57 2.45
CA VAL A 264 7.84 13.80 2.93
C VAL A 264 8.99 14.69 3.37
N GLY A 265 9.21 15.82 2.67
CA GLY A 265 10.30 16.76 2.96
C GLY A 265 10.11 17.49 4.28
N SER A 266 8.93 18.05 4.49
CA SER A 266 8.59 18.80 5.71
C SER A 266 8.03 17.92 6.83
N ARG A 267 7.62 16.69 6.53
CA ARG A 267 6.98 15.73 7.45
C ARG A 267 5.67 16.25 8.07
N LYS A 268 4.95 17.09 7.33
CA LYS A 268 3.69 17.67 7.77
C LYS A 268 2.52 17.10 7.01
N ILE A 269 1.40 16.94 7.70
CA ILE A 269 0.11 16.66 7.05
C ILE A 269 -0.26 17.87 6.23
N THR A 270 -0.49 17.69 4.93
CA THR A 270 -0.96 18.74 4.01
C THR A 270 -2.48 18.72 3.88
N ASP A 271 -3.05 17.50 3.86
CA ASP A 271 -4.48 17.29 3.69
C ASP A 271 -4.95 16.05 4.44
N THR A 272 -6.26 15.99 4.71
CA THR A 272 -6.93 14.81 5.23
C THR A 272 -8.23 14.60 4.48
N VAL A 273 -8.54 13.35 4.11
CA VAL A 273 -9.75 12.99 3.36
C VAL A 273 -10.57 12.01 4.17
N LEU A 274 -11.86 12.35 4.42
CA LEU A 274 -12.82 11.45 5.02
C LEU A 274 -13.14 10.30 4.04
N VAL A 275 -13.06 9.07 4.54
CA VAL A 275 -13.32 7.83 3.80
C VAL A 275 -14.30 6.93 4.57
N GLY A 276 -14.40 5.65 4.22
CA GLY A 276 -15.24 4.70 4.95
C GLY A 276 -14.70 4.36 6.34
N LYS A 277 -15.43 3.49 7.07
CA LYS A 277 -15.09 3.15 8.45
C LYS A 277 -13.87 2.25 8.54
N ARG A 278 -12.94 2.62 9.43
CA ARG A 278 -11.67 1.94 9.69
C ARG A 278 -10.81 1.86 8.42
N ALA A 279 -10.33 3.01 7.96
CA ALA A 279 -9.34 3.08 6.88
C ALA A 279 -8.13 2.22 7.23
N TRP A 280 -7.92 1.12 6.49
CA TRP A 280 -6.97 0.08 6.86
C TRP A 280 -5.75 0.02 5.94
N HIS A 281 -5.97 0.07 4.64
CA HIS A 281 -4.91 -0.01 3.63
C HIS A 281 -5.09 1.07 2.56
N VAL A 282 -4.00 1.46 1.93
CA VAL A 282 -3.96 2.44 0.84
C VAL A 282 -3.09 1.93 -0.31
N ALA A 283 -3.54 2.16 -1.54
CA ALA A 283 -2.79 1.82 -2.74
C ALA A 283 -2.97 2.88 -3.83
N LEU A 284 -1.88 3.32 -4.44
CA LEU A 284 -1.88 4.23 -5.58
C LEU A 284 -2.02 3.46 -6.90
N ASN A 285 -2.78 4.00 -7.85
CA ASN A 285 -2.69 3.55 -9.23
C ASN A 285 -1.35 3.97 -9.86
N LYS A 286 -0.97 3.36 -10.97
CA LYS A 286 0.33 3.62 -11.62
C LYS A 286 0.50 5.08 -12.06
N ALA A 287 -0.56 5.76 -12.44
CA ALA A 287 -0.54 7.18 -12.77
C ALA A 287 -0.45 8.10 -11.54
N GLU A 288 -0.64 7.55 -10.33
CA GLU A 288 -0.71 8.28 -9.05
C GLU A 288 -1.79 9.38 -9.03
N THR A 289 -2.83 9.20 -9.83
CA THR A 289 -3.99 10.08 -9.88
C THR A 289 -5.11 9.66 -8.94
N GLN A 290 -5.14 8.38 -8.60
CA GLN A 290 -6.14 7.80 -7.70
C GLN A 290 -5.47 7.01 -6.59
N LEU A 291 -5.99 7.21 -5.37
CA LEU A 291 -5.66 6.43 -4.20
C LEU A 291 -6.88 5.57 -3.82
N VAL A 292 -6.70 4.27 -3.73
CA VAL A 292 -7.71 3.34 -3.23
C VAL A 292 -7.50 3.15 -1.74
N VAL A 293 -8.48 3.51 -0.93
CA VAL A 293 -8.47 3.33 0.53
C VAL A 293 -9.41 2.19 0.89
N VAL A 294 -8.90 1.17 1.53
CA VAL A 294 -9.67 0.00 1.98
C VAL A 294 -10.25 0.27 3.36
N ASN A 295 -11.57 0.12 3.53
CA ASN A 295 -12.30 0.45 4.75
C ASN A 295 -12.86 -0.81 5.41
N GLY A 296 -12.14 -1.33 6.41
CA GLY A 296 -12.38 -2.66 6.98
C GLY A 296 -13.67 -2.83 7.80
N LEU A 297 -14.40 -1.76 8.13
CA LEU A 297 -15.65 -1.82 8.90
C LEU A 297 -16.87 -1.24 8.19
N SER A 298 -16.74 -0.77 6.95
CA SER A 298 -17.85 -0.35 6.10
C SER A 298 -17.97 -1.21 4.83
N ASP A 299 -17.13 -2.25 4.70
CA ASP A 299 -17.18 -3.23 3.60
C ASP A 299 -17.09 -2.56 2.22
N ASP A 300 -16.27 -1.52 2.12
CA ASP A 300 -16.08 -0.75 0.89
C ASP A 300 -14.61 -0.34 0.67
N VAL A 301 -14.35 0.16 -0.53
CA VAL A 301 -13.16 0.95 -0.81
C VAL A 301 -13.57 2.37 -1.21
N THR A 302 -12.85 3.37 -0.72
CA THR A 302 -13.00 4.76 -1.17
C THR A 302 -11.93 5.08 -2.20
N ILE A 303 -12.35 5.53 -3.37
CA ILE A 303 -11.45 6.04 -4.41
C ILE A 303 -11.30 7.54 -4.18
N VAL A 304 -10.06 7.99 -4.05
CA VAL A 304 -9.69 9.38 -3.74
C VAL A 304 -8.91 9.95 -4.92
N ASP A 305 -9.27 11.17 -5.36
CA ASP A 305 -8.47 11.97 -6.27
C ASP A 305 -7.25 12.50 -5.52
N VAL A 306 -6.06 12.14 -5.99
CA VAL A 306 -4.81 12.50 -5.31
C VAL A 306 -4.52 13.99 -5.44
N ALA A 307 -4.72 14.57 -6.62
CA ALA A 307 -4.42 15.98 -6.87
C ALA A 307 -5.39 16.92 -6.15
N ALA A 308 -6.66 16.54 -6.08
CA ALA A 308 -7.70 17.35 -5.41
C ALA A 308 -7.80 17.06 -3.89
N ALA A 309 -7.11 16.03 -3.37
CA ALA A 309 -7.26 15.51 -2.02
C ALA A 309 -8.74 15.33 -1.65
N LYS A 310 -9.51 14.61 -2.49
CA LYS A 310 -10.96 14.50 -2.36
C LYS A 310 -11.45 13.09 -2.67
N ALA A 311 -12.33 12.57 -1.83
CA ALA A 311 -13.04 11.32 -2.13
C ALA A 311 -13.94 11.50 -3.36
N ILE A 312 -13.79 10.59 -4.33
CA ILE A 312 -14.61 10.57 -5.55
C ILE A 312 -15.83 9.68 -5.32
N LYS A 313 -15.60 8.43 -4.88
CA LYS A 313 -16.64 7.43 -4.73
C LYS A 313 -16.24 6.35 -3.74
N SER A 314 -17.20 5.87 -2.94
CA SER A 314 -17.09 4.61 -2.23
C SER A 314 -17.76 3.50 -3.01
N VAL A 315 -17.08 2.36 -3.14
CA VAL A 315 -17.53 1.18 -3.89
C VAL A 315 -17.64 0.02 -2.90
N PRO A 316 -18.83 -0.54 -2.68
CA PRO A 316 -18.99 -1.73 -1.86
C PRO A 316 -18.18 -2.90 -2.43
N VAL A 317 -17.50 -3.64 -1.54
CA VAL A 317 -16.72 -4.83 -1.86
C VAL A 317 -17.11 -5.98 -0.92
N GLY A 318 -16.32 -7.03 -0.83
CA GLY A 318 -16.60 -8.11 0.14
C GLY A 318 -16.43 -7.67 1.59
N ARG A 319 -16.91 -8.50 2.52
CA ARG A 319 -16.93 -8.23 3.96
C ARG A 319 -15.53 -8.24 4.57
N VAL A 320 -15.29 -7.26 5.45
CA VAL A 320 -14.00 -7.03 6.12
C VAL A 320 -12.86 -6.99 5.09
N PRO A 321 -12.88 -6.01 4.17
CA PRO A 321 -11.79 -5.85 3.21
C PRO A 321 -10.52 -5.45 3.95
N TYR A 322 -9.38 -6.04 3.52
CA TYR A 322 -8.12 -5.89 4.24
C TYR A 322 -7.06 -5.12 3.45
N MET A 323 -6.81 -5.50 2.22
CA MET A 323 -5.77 -4.90 1.38
C MET A 323 -6.22 -4.75 -0.06
N SER A 324 -5.60 -3.84 -0.79
CA SER A 324 -5.76 -3.70 -2.24
C SER A 324 -4.42 -3.69 -2.95
N VAL A 325 -4.38 -4.30 -4.14
CA VAL A 325 -3.29 -4.21 -5.11
C VAL A 325 -3.87 -3.73 -6.42
N ILE A 326 -3.19 -2.82 -7.11
CA ILE A 326 -3.68 -2.29 -8.39
C ILE A 326 -2.91 -2.95 -9.52
N ILE A 327 -3.65 -3.54 -10.46
CA ILE A 327 -3.16 -4.24 -11.64
C ILE A 327 -3.58 -3.46 -12.88
N GLU A 328 -2.61 -3.11 -13.73
CA GLU A 328 -2.80 -2.36 -14.97
C GLU A 328 -2.33 -3.14 -16.21
#